data_28c22957945ad9ca3f05c60163cfc7ac
#
_entry.id   28c22957945ad9ca3f05c60163cfc7ac
#
_cell.length_a   1.000
_cell.length_b   1.000
_cell.length_c   1.000
_cell.angle_alpha   90.00
_cell.angle_beta   90.00
_cell.angle_gamma   90.00
#
_symmetry.space_group_name_H-M   'P 1'
#
loop_
_entity.id
_entity.type
_entity.pdbx_description
1 polymer ?
#
loop_
_entity_poly.entity_id
_entity_poly.type
_entity_poly.pdbx_seq_one_letter_code
_entity_poly.pdbx_strand_id
1 'polypeptide(L)'
;MNNNLIIRPAKPEECKLVLEFIKKLADYEKCSDEVVADEATLYHSLFVERSAEVLFAEAEGTVVGFALFFHNFSTFVGRKGLYLEDLFILPEKRGRGYGKALLKHLAQLAVERNCGRMEWICLDWNQPAIKVYRSIGAIPMDEWTVQRLDETALKKFASE
;
A
#
# COMPACT_ATOMS: atom_id res chain seq x y z
N MET A 1 2.50 -7.24 22.42
CA MET A 1 1.18 -6.67 22.76
C MET A 1 1.30 -5.17 22.64
N ASN A 2 0.58 -4.59 21.68
CA ASN A 2 0.86 -3.23 21.20
C ASN A 2 -0.01 -2.20 21.90
N ASN A 3 0.26 -1.93 23.14
CA ASN A 3 -0.57 -1.00 23.92
C ASN A 3 -0.51 0.47 23.51
N ASN A 4 0.31 0.82 22.49
CA ASN A 4 0.47 2.20 22.04
C ASN A 4 0.56 2.37 20.52
N LEU A 5 0.07 1.42 19.71
CA LEU A 5 0.01 1.60 18.27
C LEU A 5 -1.27 2.35 17.88
N ILE A 6 -1.10 3.47 17.20
CA ILE A 6 -2.19 4.26 16.61
C ILE A 6 -2.09 4.13 15.10
N ILE A 7 -3.20 3.77 14.46
CA ILE A 7 -3.32 3.79 12.99
C ILE A 7 -4.26 4.93 12.64
N ARG A 8 -3.76 5.85 11.82
CA ARG A 8 -4.48 7.07 11.46
C ARG A 8 -4.23 7.48 10.02
N PRO A 9 -5.15 8.23 9.37
CA PRO A 9 -4.89 8.83 8.08
C PRO A 9 -3.70 9.79 8.12
N ALA A 10 -2.94 9.82 7.03
CA ALA A 10 -1.95 10.87 6.80
C ALA A 10 -2.63 12.20 6.57
N LYS A 11 -2.02 13.29 7.05
CA LYS A 11 -2.50 14.65 6.84
C LYS A 11 -1.81 15.28 5.62
N PRO A 12 -2.43 16.28 4.96
CA PRO A 12 -1.83 16.95 3.80
C PRO A 12 -0.41 17.49 4.07
N GLU A 13 -0.17 18.07 5.24
CA GLU A 13 1.13 18.59 5.65
C GLU A 13 2.20 17.51 5.87
N GLU A 14 1.80 16.24 5.92
CA GLU A 14 2.69 15.09 6.06
C GLU A 14 3.10 14.46 4.72
N CYS A 15 2.76 15.07 3.59
CA CYS A 15 3.03 14.53 2.24
C CYS A 15 4.52 14.22 2.03
N LYS A 16 5.41 15.06 2.56
CA LYS A 16 6.86 14.81 2.53
C LYS A 16 7.22 13.49 3.23
N LEU A 17 6.61 13.22 4.38
CA LEU A 17 6.83 11.99 5.12
C LEU A 17 6.30 10.77 4.35
N VAL A 18 5.17 10.90 3.66
CA VAL A 18 4.66 9.84 2.77
C VAL A 18 5.69 9.52 1.70
N LEU A 19 6.26 10.52 1.03
CA LEU A 19 7.29 10.32 0.01
C LEU A 19 8.55 9.66 0.57
N GLU A 20 8.96 10.02 1.78
CA GLU A 20 10.09 9.38 2.46
C GLU A 20 9.85 7.89 2.70
N PHE A 21 8.66 7.49 3.11
CA PHE A 21 8.29 6.08 3.27
C PHE A 21 8.23 5.33 1.95
N ILE A 22 7.70 5.94 0.89
CA ILE A 22 7.70 5.37 -0.46
C ILE A 22 9.15 5.06 -0.91
N LYS A 23 10.06 6.00 -0.72
CA LYS A 23 11.48 5.82 -1.07
C LYS A 23 12.15 4.71 -0.25
N LYS A 24 11.84 4.61 1.05
CA LYS A 24 12.34 3.53 1.91
C LYS A 24 11.82 2.16 1.48
N LEU A 25 10.56 2.07 1.07
CA LEU A 25 10.00 0.84 0.52
C LEU A 25 10.67 0.46 -0.79
N ALA A 26 10.84 1.41 -1.71
CA ALA A 26 11.51 1.18 -2.99
C ALA A 26 12.94 0.69 -2.80
N ASP A 27 13.67 1.24 -1.84
CA ASP A 27 15.01 0.79 -1.49
C ASP A 27 15.00 -0.65 -0.97
N TYR A 28 14.08 -0.99 -0.08
CA TYR A 28 13.89 -2.37 0.39
C TYR A 28 13.57 -3.35 -0.76
N GLU A 29 12.75 -2.94 -1.71
CA GLU A 29 12.39 -3.74 -2.88
C GLU A 29 13.43 -3.70 -4.01
N LYS A 30 14.54 -2.98 -3.82
CA LYS A 30 15.64 -2.80 -4.81
C LYS A 30 15.16 -2.11 -6.10
N CYS A 31 14.22 -1.19 -5.97
CA CYS A 31 13.59 -0.43 -7.05
C CYS A 31 13.72 1.10 -6.86
N SER A 32 14.74 1.57 -6.16
CA SER A 32 14.91 3.00 -5.83
C SER A 32 14.94 3.89 -7.06
N ASP A 33 15.50 3.41 -8.17
CA ASP A 33 15.60 4.17 -9.43
C ASP A 33 14.24 4.32 -10.16
N GLU A 34 13.22 3.55 -9.75
CA GLU A 34 11.88 3.63 -10.33
C GLU A 34 11.03 4.74 -9.72
N VAL A 35 11.44 5.33 -8.59
CA VAL A 35 10.68 6.39 -7.91
C VAL A 35 10.93 7.72 -8.61
N VAL A 36 9.97 8.15 -9.42
CA VAL A 36 9.99 9.45 -10.10
C VAL A 36 9.02 10.46 -9.48
N ALA A 37 8.21 10.02 -8.51
CA ALA A 37 7.27 10.87 -7.82
C ALA A 37 7.98 11.97 -7.02
N ASP A 38 7.46 13.17 -7.10
CA ASP A 38 7.84 14.29 -6.23
C ASP A 38 6.72 14.64 -5.25
N GLU A 39 7.02 15.51 -4.31
CA GLU A 39 6.05 15.89 -3.28
C GLU A 39 4.82 16.60 -3.87
N ALA A 40 5.00 17.46 -4.88
CA ALA A 40 3.90 18.21 -5.48
C ALA A 40 2.93 17.31 -6.23
N THR A 41 3.43 16.38 -7.04
CA THR A 41 2.63 15.39 -7.76
C THR A 41 1.90 14.48 -6.79
N LEU A 42 2.59 14.02 -5.75
CA LEU A 42 2.02 13.14 -4.73
C LEU A 42 0.93 13.85 -3.92
N TYR A 43 1.17 15.11 -3.53
CA TYR A 43 0.18 15.93 -2.84
C TYR A 43 -1.11 16.09 -3.67
N HIS A 44 -0.96 16.42 -4.95
CA HIS A 44 -2.11 16.57 -5.85
C HIS A 44 -2.92 15.28 -5.95
N SER A 45 -2.24 14.15 -6.19
CA SER A 45 -2.88 12.84 -6.32
C SER A 45 -3.59 12.38 -5.04
N LEU A 46 -2.98 12.57 -3.88
CA LEU A 46 -3.52 12.07 -2.61
C LEU A 46 -4.55 13.00 -1.97
N PHE A 47 -4.34 14.31 -2.04
CA PHE A 47 -5.12 15.27 -1.25
C PHE A 47 -6.03 16.18 -2.08
N VAL A 48 -5.78 16.32 -3.38
CA VAL A 48 -6.65 17.06 -4.30
C VAL A 48 -7.55 16.11 -5.08
N GLU A 49 -6.97 15.21 -5.88
CA GLU A 49 -7.74 14.22 -6.67
C GLU A 49 -8.28 13.07 -5.82
N ARG A 50 -7.61 12.77 -4.70
CA ARG A 50 -7.95 11.65 -3.82
C ARG A 50 -7.95 10.30 -4.54
N SER A 51 -6.97 10.09 -5.41
CA SER A 51 -6.80 8.85 -6.17
C SER A 51 -6.39 7.66 -5.30
N ALA A 52 -5.77 7.93 -4.15
CA ALA A 52 -5.39 6.95 -3.14
C ALA A 52 -5.43 7.56 -1.75
N GLU A 53 -5.37 6.70 -0.75
CA GLU A 53 -5.38 7.08 0.67
C GLU A 53 -4.16 6.52 1.37
N VAL A 54 -3.67 7.21 2.40
CA VAL A 54 -2.52 6.79 3.20
C VAL A 54 -2.90 6.69 4.67
N LEU A 55 -2.53 5.58 5.28
CA LEU A 55 -2.56 5.37 6.72
C LEU A 55 -1.13 5.35 7.26
N PHE A 56 -0.91 6.03 8.37
CA PHE A 56 0.30 5.89 9.17
C PHE A 56 0.06 5.00 10.38
N ALA A 57 1.06 4.17 10.67
CA ALA A 57 1.19 3.47 11.95
C ALA A 57 2.14 4.28 12.83
N GLU A 58 1.64 4.74 13.97
CA GLU A 58 2.38 5.56 14.93
C GLU A 58 2.53 4.81 16.24
N ALA A 59 3.75 4.68 16.73
CA ALA A 59 4.08 4.06 18.01
C ALA A 59 4.98 5.00 18.80
N GLU A 60 4.66 5.19 20.08
CA GLU A 60 5.44 6.05 20.99
C GLU A 60 5.65 7.47 20.42
N GLY A 61 4.61 8.04 19.78
CA GLY A 61 4.65 9.37 19.18
C GLY A 61 5.46 9.50 17.90
N THR A 62 5.89 8.38 17.31
CA THR A 62 6.69 8.37 16.07
C THR A 62 6.01 7.50 15.03
N VAL A 63 5.97 7.98 13.77
CA VAL A 63 5.49 7.19 12.64
C VAL A 63 6.49 6.08 12.33
N VAL A 64 6.06 4.84 12.43
CA VAL A 64 6.89 3.64 12.28
C VAL A 64 6.58 2.84 11.02
N GLY A 65 5.52 3.19 10.32
CA GLY A 65 5.11 2.52 9.10
C GLY A 65 3.97 3.22 8.40
N PHE A 66 3.68 2.78 7.19
CA PHE A 66 2.58 3.32 6.39
C PHE A 66 1.93 2.24 5.54
N ALA A 67 0.72 2.53 5.09
CA ALA A 67 0.04 1.81 4.02
C ALA A 67 -0.58 2.82 3.05
N LEU A 68 -0.47 2.57 1.75
CA LEU A 68 -1.12 3.32 0.71
C LEU A 68 -2.05 2.39 -0.05
N PHE A 69 -3.29 2.79 -0.25
CA PHE A 69 -4.33 1.95 -0.84
C PHE A 69 -5.33 2.76 -1.64
N PHE A 70 -6.06 2.08 -2.50
CA PHE A 70 -7.15 2.65 -3.29
C PHE A 70 -8.24 1.59 -3.51
N HIS A 71 -9.34 1.95 -4.17
CA HIS A 71 -10.39 1.01 -4.52
C HIS A 71 -10.25 0.57 -5.98
N ASN A 72 -10.14 -0.74 -6.20
CA ASN A 72 -10.34 -1.36 -7.49
C ASN A 72 -11.79 -1.87 -7.60
N PHE A 73 -12.12 -2.58 -8.65
CA PHE A 73 -13.46 -3.12 -8.87
C PHE A 73 -13.39 -4.56 -9.38
N SER A 74 -14.25 -5.42 -8.87
CA SER A 74 -14.42 -6.78 -9.37
C SER A 74 -15.78 -6.92 -10.04
N THR A 75 -15.78 -7.23 -11.34
CA THR A 75 -17.02 -7.52 -12.07
C THR A 75 -17.67 -8.82 -11.60
N PHE A 76 -16.87 -9.80 -11.16
CA PHE A 76 -17.37 -11.08 -10.67
C PHE A 76 -18.09 -10.95 -9.32
N VAL A 77 -17.60 -10.06 -8.46
CA VAL A 77 -18.26 -9.76 -7.18
C VAL A 77 -19.30 -8.66 -7.31
N GLY A 78 -19.21 -7.81 -8.33
CA GLY A 78 -20.10 -6.67 -8.58
C GLY A 78 -19.91 -5.51 -7.61
N ARG A 79 -18.78 -5.45 -6.91
CA ARG A 79 -18.48 -4.42 -5.91
C ARG A 79 -17.02 -3.98 -6.02
N LYS A 80 -16.74 -2.80 -5.47
CA LYS A 80 -15.35 -2.34 -5.27
C LYS A 80 -14.58 -3.29 -4.36
N GLY A 81 -13.29 -3.35 -4.56
CA GLY A 81 -12.34 -3.97 -3.66
C GLY A 81 -11.46 -2.92 -2.99
N LEU A 82 -10.74 -3.30 -1.96
CA LEU A 82 -9.64 -2.52 -1.43
C LEU A 82 -8.34 -3.09 -2.02
N TYR A 83 -7.59 -2.25 -2.73
CA TYR A 83 -6.28 -2.63 -3.27
C TYR A 83 -5.18 -1.94 -2.49
N LEU A 84 -4.34 -2.74 -1.85
CA LEU A 84 -3.18 -2.26 -1.11
C LEU A 84 -2.00 -2.14 -2.06
N GLU A 85 -1.59 -0.89 -2.36
CA GLU A 85 -0.43 -0.62 -3.20
C GLU A 85 0.87 -0.83 -2.41
N ASP A 86 1.00 -0.18 -1.26
CA ASP A 86 2.21 -0.20 -0.44
C ASP A 86 1.90 -0.48 1.02
N LEU A 87 2.73 -1.29 1.66
CA LEU A 87 2.80 -1.44 3.10
C LEU A 87 4.26 -1.60 3.54
N PHE A 88 4.70 -0.73 4.44
CA PHE A 88 6.07 -0.75 4.91
C PHE A 88 6.17 -0.40 6.40
N ILE A 89 6.98 -1.15 7.12
CA ILE A 89 7.35 -0.88 8.50
C ILE A 89 8.87 -0.66 8.54
N LEU A 90 9.30 0.37 9.26
CA LEU A 90 10.72 0.64 9.46
C LEU A 90 11.44 -0.62 9.96
N PRO A 91 12.62 -0.97 9.39
CA PRO A 91 13.30 -2.23 9.70
C PRO A 91 13.51 -2.47 11.20
N GLU A 92 13.92 -1.44 11.94
CA GLU A 92 14.15 -1.49 13.39
C GLU A 92 12.87 -1.63 14.23
N LYS A 93 11.72 -1.49 13.60
CA LYS A 93 10.40 -1.63 14.24
C LYS A 93 9.66 -2.90 13.84
N ARG A 94 10.27 -3.74 13.00
CA ARG A 94 9.69 -5.02 12.58
C ARG A 94 9.69 -6.05 13.70
N GLY A 95 8.93 -7.14 13.50
CA GLY A 95 8.79 -8.20 14.49
C GLY A 95 7.90 -7.86 15.69
N ARG A 96 7.25 -6.71 15.68
CA ARG A 96 6.35 -6.23 16.75
C ARG A 96 4.86 -6.34 16.38
N GLY A 97 4.54 -6.92 15.22
CA GLY A 97 3.16 -7.09 14.77
C GLY A 97 2.53 -5.86 14.11
N TYR A 98 3.27 -4.78 13.87
CA TYR A 98 2.74 -3.53 13.30
C TYR A 98 2.21 -3.70 11.87
N GLY A 99 2.93 -4.46 11.03
CA GLY A 99 2.46 -4.76 9.66
C GLY A 99 1.16 -5.54 9.66
N LYS A 100 1.03 -6.54 10.53
CA LYS A 100 -0.21 -7.31 10.68
C LYS A 100 -1.35 -6.45 11.22
N ALA A 101 -1.05 -5.51 12.11
CA ALA A 101 -2.05 -4.55 12.63
C ALA A 101 -2.56 -3.63 11.51
N LEU A 102 -1.69 -3.11 10.65
CA LEU A 102 -2.09 -2.33 9.47
C LEU A 102 -2.96 -3.15 8.52
N LEU A 103 -2.57 -4.40 8.19
CA LEU A 103 -3.38 -5.29 7.36
C LEU A 103 -4.76 -5.54 7.96
N LYS A 104 -4.83 -5.78 9.27
CA LYS A 104 -6.11 -5.96 9.97
C LYS A 104 -6.97 -4.71 9.90
N HIS A 105 -6.39 -3.54 10.10
CA HIS A 105 -7.11 -2.26 10.01
C HIS A 105 -7.67 -2.03 8.60
N LEU A 106 -6.87 -2.31 7.56
CA LEU A 106 -7.33 -2.24 6.16
C LEU A 106 -8.45 -3.23 5.87
N ALA A 107 -8.37 -4.45 6.40
CA ALA A 107 -9.45 -5.44 6.26
C ALA A 107 -10.74 -4.97 6.95
N GLN A 108 -10.65 -4.37 8.14
CA GLN A 108 -11.80 -3.76 8.83
C GLN A 108 -12.41 -2.64 8.00
N LEU A 109 -11.57 -1.74 7.47
CA LEU A 109 -12.00 -0.66 6.59
C LEU A 109 -12.67 -1.17 5.31
N ALA A 110 -12.13 -2.24 4.71
CA ALA A 110 -12.74 -2.89 3.55
C ALA A 110 -14.15 -3.42 3.86
N VAL A 111 -14.33 -4.05 5.01
CA VAL A 111 -15.66 -4.52 5.47
C VAL A 111 -16.60 -3.35 5.70
N GLU A 112 -16.18 -2.31 6.42
CA GLU A 112 -16.97 -1.11 6.69
C GLU A 112 -17.43 -0.41 5.40
N ARG A 113 -16.57 -0.40 4.37
CA ARG A 113 -16.85 0.20 3.06
C ARG A 113 -17.60 -0.72 2.09
N ASN A 114 -18.03 -1.89 2.55
CA ASN A 114 -18.71 -2.89 1.72
C ASN A 114 -17.87 -3.35 0.51
N CYS A 115 -16.55 -3.45 0.67
CA CYS A 115 -15.68 -4.02 -0.35
C CYS A 115 -15.88 -5.54 -0.44
N GLY A 116 -15.83 -6.09 -1.66
CA GLY A 116 -16.02 -7.52 -1.88
C GLY A 116 -14.78 -8.35 -1.62
N ARG A 117 -13.60 -7.73 -1.68
CA ARG A 117 -12.31 -8.38 -1.43
C ARG A 117 -11.21 -7.35 -1.19
N MET A 118 -10.06 -7.82 -0.74
CA MET A 118 -8.84 -7.05 -0.58
C MET A 118 -7.71 -7.77 -1.30
N GLU A 119 -6.94 -7.04 -2.11
CA GLU A 119 -5.86 -7.60 -2.92
C GLU A 119 -4.59 -6.74 -2.83
N TRP A 120 -3.46 -7.36 -3.08
CA TRP A 120 -2.14 -6.73 -3.21
C TRP A 120 -1.21 -7.64 -3.98
N ILE A 121 -0.10 -7.10 -4.46
CA ILE A 121 0.99 -7.87 -5.04
C ILE A 121 2.18 -7.93 -4.07
N CYS A 122 3.01 -8.93 -4.25
CA CYS A 122 4.21 -9.14 -3.43
C CYS A 122 5.31 -9.72 -4.30
N LEU A 123 6.53 -9.22 -4.14
CA LEU A 123 7.69 -9.80 -4.79
C LEU A 123 7.89 -11.26 -4.35
N ASP A 124 8.11 -12.16 -5.29
CA ASP A 124 8.18 -13.61 -5.06
C ASP A 124 9.29 -14.01 -4.07
N TRP A 125 10.33 -13.21 -3.97
CA TRP A 125 11.44 -13.45 -3.03
C TRP A 125 11.14 -13.00 -1.59
N ASN A 126 10.08 -12.22 -1.34
CA ASN A 126 9.79 -11.62 -0.04
C ASN A 126 9.13 -12.63 0.92
N GLN A 127 9.89 -13.63 1.33
CA GLN A 127 9.41 -14.72 2.18
C GLN A 127 8.86 -14.27 3.54
N PRO A 128 9.44 -13.29 4.25
CA PRO A 128 8.86 -12.81 5.51
C PRO A 128 7.43 -12.28 5.34
N ALA A 129 7.17 -11.49 4.30
CA ALA A 129 5.85 -10.97 3.99
C ALA A 129 4.88 -12.09 3.58
N ILE A 130 5.31 -12.99 2.71
CA ILE A 130 4.51 -14.14 2.25
C ILE A 130 4.03 -14.99 3.43
N LYS A 131 4.89 -15.24 4.42
CA LYS A 131 4.51 -15.99 5.64
C LYS A 131 3.36 -15.30 6.39
N VAL A 132 3.45 -13.98 6.54
CA VAL A 132 2.38 -13.19 7.17
C VAL A 132 1.08 -13.32 6.37
N TYR A 133 1.14 -13.17 5.05
CA TYR A 133 -0.04 -13.26 4.18
C TYR A 133 -0.72 -14.64 4.27
N ARG A 134 0.05 -15.70 4.26
CA ARG A 134 -0.50 -17.07 4.45
C ARG A 134 -1.13 -17.24 5.83
N SER A 135 -0.53 -16.65 6.86
CA SER A 135 -1.06 -16.74 8.24
C SER A 135 -2.40 -16.04 8.43
N ILE A 136 -2.76 -15.10 7.59
CA ILE A 136 -4.05 -14.41 7.61
C ILE A 136 -5.06 -14.95 6.59
N GLY A 137 -4.71 -16.01 5.87
CA GLY A 137 -5.60 -16.67 4.92
C GLY A 137 -5.58 -16.10 3.50
N ALA A 138 -4.59 -15.27 3.15
CA ALA A 138 -4.46 -14.77 1.78
C ALA A 138 -4.05 -15.91 0.83
N ILE A 139 -4.69 -15.95 -0.33
CA ILE A 139 -4.48 -16.96 -1.37
C ILE A 139 -3.71 -16.32 -2.53
N PRO A 140 -2.58 -16.91 -2.98
CA PRO A 140 -1.87 -16.42 -4.14
C PRO A 140 -2.68 -16.66 -5.42
N MET A 141 -2.75 -15.66 -6.28
CA MET A 141 -3.43 -15.75 -7.58
C MET A 141 -2.39 -16.02 -8.67
N ASP A 142 -1.69 -17.15 -8.59
CA ASP A 142 -0.48 -17.47 -9.38
C ASP A 142 -0.74 -17.63 -10.88
N GLU A 143 -2.00 -17.89 -11.30
CA GLU A 143 -2.36 -18.00 -12.71
C GLU A 143 -2.56 -16.63 -13.40
N TRP A 144 -2.51 -15.53 -12.64
CA TRP A 144 -2.73 -14.17 -13.14
C TRP A 144 -1.42 -13.39 -13.15
N THR A 145 -1.04 -12.88 -14.32
CA THR A 145 0.15 -12.04 -14.45
C THR A 145 -0.25 -10.61 -14.76
N VAL A 146 0.27 -9.66 -14.01
CA VAL A 146 0.05 -8.23 -14.24
C VAL A 146 0.63 -7.83 -15.59
N GLN A 147 -0.18 -7.17 -16.43
CA GLN A 147 0.26 -6.57 -17.69
C GLN A 147 0.40 -5.06 -17.49
N ARG A 148 1.49 -4.48 -18.00
CA ARG A 148 1.80 -3.05 -17.79
C ARG A 148 2.20 -2.38 -19.11
N LEU A 149 1.58 -1.25 -19.36
CA LEU A 149 2.15 -0.23 -20.24
C LEU A 149 2.70 0.88 -19.34
N ASP A 150 3.98 1.17 -19.43
CA ASP A 150 4.54 2.35 -18.80
C ASP A 150 4.06 3.63 -19.52
N GLU A 151 4.39 4.80 -18.98
CA GLU A 151 3.91 6.07 -19.54
C GLU A 151 4.29 6.25 -21.01
N THR A 152 5.49 5.85 -21.40
CA THR A 152 5.99 5.95 -22.78
C THR A 152 5.22 5.02 -23.70
N ALA A 153 5.08 3.76 -23.32
CA ALA A 153 4.33 2.77 -24.11
C ALA A 153 2.83 3.12 -24.18
N LEU A 154 2.26 3.65 -23.10
CA LEU A 154 0.87 4.10 -23.05
C LEU A 154 0.62 5.24 -24.04
N LYS A 155 1.46 6.29 -24.02
CA LYS A 155 1.34 7.43 -24.94
C LYS A 155 1.51 7.01 -26.41
N LYS A 156 2.47 6.12 -26.67
CA LYS A 156 2.69 5.59 -28.01
C LYS A 156 1.45 4.86 -28.52
N PHE A 157 0.94 3.91 -27.75
CA PHE A 157 -0.23 3.11 -28.14
C PHE A 157 -1.49 3.97 -28.31
N ALA A 158 -1.69 4.96 -27.45
CA ALA A 158 -2.84 5.87 -27.55
C ALA A 158 -2.82 6.79 -28.78
N SER A 159 -1.68 6.96 -29.43
CA SER A 159 -1.51 7.81 -30.62
C SER A 159 -1.58 7.05 -31.94
N GLU A 160 -1.67 5.74 -31.94
CA GLU A 160 -1.85 4.88 -33.11
C GLU A 160 -3.32 4.88 -33.59
#